data_cbb9c53e235f567fc8af3e5cdee4be84
#
_entry.id   cbb9c53e235f567fc8af3e5cdee4be84
#
_cell.length_a   1.000
_cell.length_b   1.000
_cell.length_c   1.000
_cell.angle_alpha   90.00
_cell.angle_beta   90.00
_cell.angle_gamma   90.00
#
_symmetry.space_group_name_H-M   'P 1'
#
loop_
_entity.id
_entity.type
_entity.pdbx_description
1 polymer ?
#
loop_
_entity_poly.entity_id
_entity_poly.type
_entity_poly.pdbx_seq_one_letter_code
_entity_poly.pdbx_strand_id
1 'polypeptide(L)'
;RTAKLGRTGEHRNAMLANLVCSLIKKRQIKTTLAKAKAARVVAEKMVTLGKKGTLHHRRLAAARLRAPQRKFFHGTNTTPGKGSGANVVKGKDLRDKWRKEHDVVRILFDEIAPEFKDRMGGYTRIVKIAGARKGDAAQMAILMWVKESLEEKAEAKSSTAAKPKSAQDKVGDSPETPEASATEEEAP
;
A
#
# COMPACT_ATOMS: atom_id res chain seq x y z
N ARG A 1 -15.87 13.44 -8.56
CA ARG A 1 -16.33 12.34 -9.44
C ARG A 1 -15.53 11.07 -9.14
N THR A 2 -16.20 9.94 -8.94
CA THR A 2 -15.54 8.64 -8.74
C THR A 2 -15.15 8.03 -10.09
N ALA A 3 -13.93 7.45 -10.17
CA ALA A 3 -13.48 6.80 -11.39
C ALA A 3 -14.36 5.60 -11.75
N LYS A 4 -14.90 5.56 -12.97
CA LYS A 4 -15.77 4.47 -13.45
C LYS A 4 -15.01 3.16 -13.69
N LEU A 5 -13.73 3.22 -14.09
CA LEU A 5 -12.84 2.09 -14.34
C LEU A 5 -13.36 1.10 -15.41
N GLY A 6 -14.17 1.58 -16.36
CA GLY A 6 -14.78 0.76 -17.40
C GLY A 6 -15.71 -0.36 -16.87
N ARG A 7 -16.37 -0.16 -15.70
CA ARG A 7 -17.19 -1.18 -15.03
C ARG A 7 -18.54 -0.63 -14.59
N THR A 8 -19.53 -1.51 -14.49
CA THR A 8 -20.81 -1.22 -13.82
C THR A 8 -20.56 -0.89 -12.34
N GLY A 9 -21.50 -0.20 -11.70
CA GLY A 9 -21.37 0.22 -10.30
C GLY A 9 -21.10 -0.93 -9.35
N GLU A 10 -21.82 -2.02 -9.50
CA GLU A 10 -21.71 -3.20 -8.64
C GLU A 10 -20.35 -3.91 -8.79
N HIS A 11 -19.95 -4.17 -10.05
CA HIS A 11 -18.68 -4.80 -10.36
C HIS A 11 -17.50 -3.94 -9.87
N ARG A 12 -17.58 -2.61 -10.01
CA ARG A 12 -16.58 -1.68 -9.49
C ARG A 12 -16.47 -1.77 -7.97
N ASN A 13 -17.59 -1.73 -7.26
CA ASN A 13 -17.61 -1.82 -5.81
C ASN A 13 -17.05 -3.16 -5.30
N ALA A 14 -17.43 -4.27 -5.93
CA ALA A 14 -16.89 -5.59 -5.61
C ALA A 14 -15.37 -5.67 -5.85
N MET A 15 -14.90 -5.13 -6.99
CA MET A 15 -13.46 -5.09 -7.30
C MET A 15 -12.69 -4.25 -6.27
N LEU A 16 -13.21 -3.08 -5.89
CA LEU A 16 -12.56 -2.22 -4.88
C LEU A 16 -12.54 -2.88 -3.50
N ALA A 17 -13.65 -3.53 -3.11
CA ALA A 17 -13.72 -4.31 -1.87
C ALA A 17 -12.64 -5.41 -1.84
N ASN A 18 -12.52 -6.19 -2.92
CA ASN A 18 -11.50 -7.25 -3.03
C ASN A 18 -10.06 -6.70 -2.97
N LEU A 19 -9.79 -5.55 -3.61
CA LEU A 19 -8.48 -4.90 -3.54
C LEU A 19 -8.16 -4.47 -2.09
N VAL A 20 -9.13 -3.87 -1.40
CA VAL A 20 -8.93 -3.45 -0.01
C VAL A 20 -8.78 -4.66 0.93
N CYS A 21 -9.56 -5.72 0.74
CA CYS A 21 -9.37 -6.97 1.48
C CYS A 21 -7.95 -7.55 1.29
N SER A 22 -7.46 -7.53 0.05
CA SER A 22 -6.10 -7.98 -0.25
C SER A 22 -5.03 -7.07 0.38
N LEU A 23 -5.28 -5.75 0.40
CA LEU A 23 -4.40 -4.77 1.06
C LEU A 23 -4.32 -5.00 2.58
N ILE A 24 -5.45 -5.26 3.23
CA ILE A 24 -5.52 -5.55 4.67
C ILE A 24 -4.73 -6.83 4.99
N LYS A 25 -4.90 -7.89 4.20
CA LYS A 25 -4.22 -9.17 4.43
C LYS A 25 -2.72 -9.10 4.15
N LYS A 26 -2.32 -8.49 3.03
CA LYS A 26 -0.94 -8.51 2.53
C LYS A 26 -0.13 -7.27 2.91
N ARG A 27 -0.75 -6.28 3.54
CA ARG A 27 -0.16 -4.97 3.89
C ARG A 27 0.25 -4.12 2.68
N GLN A 28 0.53 -4.73 1.54
CA GLN A 28 0.85 -4.06 0.28
C GLN A 28 0.32 -4.85 -0.92
N ILE A 29 -0.07 -4.16 -1.98
CA ILE A 29 -0.57 -4.77 -3.23
C ILE A 29 -0.03 -4.04 -4.45
N LYS A 30 0.31 -4.80 -5.50
CA LYS A 30 0.68 -4.28 -6.82
C LYS A 30 -0.56 -4.27 -7.71
N THR A 31 -0.91 -3.11 -8.28
CA THR A 31 -2.08 -2.96 -9.15
C THR A 31 -1.87 -1.80 -10.13
N THR A 32 -2.82 -1.55 -11.02
CA THR A 32 -2.73 -0.39 -11.91
C THR A 32 -2.95 0.92 -11.15
N LEU A 33 -2.30 1.98 -11.58
CA LEU A 33 -2.35 3.29 -10.92
C LEU A 33 -3.79 3.82 -10.74
N ALA A 34 -4.65 3.64 -11.77
CA ALA A 34 -6.06 4.05 -11.70
C ALA A 34 -6.83 3.29 -10.62
N LYS A 35 -6.63 1.96 -10.52
CA LYS A 35 -7.25 1.12 -9.47
C LYS A 35 -6.71 1.48 -8.09
N ALA A 36 -5.40 1.72 -7.95
CA ALA A 36 -4.79 2.13 -6.69
C ALA A 36 -5.37 3.45 -6.18
N LYS A 37 -5.51 4.47 -7.04
CA LYS A 37 -6.13 5.75 -6.69
C LYS A 37 -7.58 5.59 -6.21
N ALA A 38 -8.37 4.73 -6.86
CA ALA A 38 -9.76 4.49 -6.47
C ALA A 38 -9.86 3.66 -5.17
N ALA A 39 -9.01 2.64 -5.00
CA ALA A 39 -8.98 1.79 -3.81
C ALA A 39 -8.51 2.56 -2.56
N ARG A 40 -7.60 3.52 -2.70
CA ARG A 40 -7.12 4.40 -1.63
C ARG A 40 -8.27 5.02 -0.83
N VAL A 41 -9.24 5.61 -1.53
CA VAL A 41 -10.38 6.29 -0.88
C VAL A 41 -11.20 5.32 -0.02
N VAL A 42 -11.39 4.09 -0.50
CA VAL A 42 -12.12 3.06 0.25
C VAL A 42 -11.28 2.57 1.44
N ALA A 43 -9.99 2.32 1.23
CA ALA A 43 -9.07 1.87 2.28
C ALA A 43 -8.98 2.87 3.44
N GLU A 44 -8.84 4.16 3.14
CA GLU A 44 -8.77 5.21 4.16
C GLU A 44 -10.06 5.31 4.98
N LYS A 45 -11.24 5.16 4.33
CA LYS A 45 -12.51 5.08 5.05
C LYS A 45 -12.60 3.88 5.98
N MET A 46 -12.03 2.72 5.58
CA MET A 46 -12.00 1.53 6.43
C MET A 46 -11.17 1.75 7.69
N VAL A 47 -9.99 2.37 7.57
CA VAL A 47 -9.17 2.72 8.75
C VAL A 47 -9.90 3.70 9.67
N THR A 48 -10.59 4.70 9.13
CA THR A 48 -11.40 5.62 9.93
C THR A 48 -12.50 4.90 10.71
N LEU A 49 -13.18 3.90 10.10
CA LEU A 49 -14.15 3.06 10.81
C LEU A 49 -13.47 2.20 11.88
N GLY A 50 -12.28 1.65 11.58
CA GLY A 50 -11.46 0.89 12.52
C GLY A 50 -11.11 1.69 13.77
N LYS A 51 -10.66 2.93 13.61
CA LYS A 51 -10.31 3.84 14.71
C LYS A 51 -11.49 4.13 15.64
N LYS A 52 -12.70 4.23 15.12
CA LYS A 52 -13.91 4.42 15.91
C LYS A 52 -14.29 3.20 16.78
N GLY A 53 -13.92 2.00 16.36
CA GLY A 53 -13.91 0.77 17.16
C GLY A 53 -15.27 0.18 17.55
N THR A 54 -16.40 0.87 17.38
CA THR A 54 -17.71 0.40 17.87
C THR A 54 -18.27 -0.76 17.03
N LEU A 55 -19.19 -1.53 17.61
CA LEU A 55 -19.86 -2.63 16.92
C LEU A 55 -20.58 -2.17 15.64
N HIS A 56 -21.17 -0.96 15.67
CA HIS A 56 -21.79 -0.35 14.49
C HIS A 56 -20.77 -0.19 13.36
N HIS A 57 -19.57 0.35 13.65
CA HIS A 57 -18.52 0.55 12.66
C HIS A 57 -17.93 -0.77 12.15
N ARG A 58 -17.86 -1.82 12.99
CA ARG A 58 -17.49 -3.18 12.56
C ARG A 58 -18.49 -3.73 11.55
N ARG A 59 -19.80 -3.57 11.80
CA ARG A 59 -20.85 -4.00 10.86
C ARG A 59 -20.78 -3.24 9.54
N LEU A 60 -20.56 -1.92 9.57
CA LEU A 60 -20.39 -1.12 8.34
C LEU A 60 -19.15 -1.54 7.54
N ALA A 61 -18.03 -1.80 8.20
CA ALA A 61 -16.82 -2.28 7.54
C ALA A 61 -17.05 -3.66 6.90
N ALA A 62 -17.68 -4.60 7.61
CA ALA A 62 -18.00 -5.92 7.09
C ALA A 62 -18.91 -5.85 5.86
N ALA A 63 -19.95 -5.02 5.88
CA ALA A 63 -20.87 -4.82 4.75
C ALA A 63 -20.14 -4.25 3.52
N ARG A 64 -19.21 -3.30 3.72
CA ARG A 64 -18.44 -2.70 2.62
C ARG A 64 -17.39 -3.61 2.03
N LEU A 65 -16.65 -4.32 2.88
CA LEU A 65 -15.58 -5.21 2.45
C LEU A 65 -16.11 -6.49 1.81
N ARG A 66 -17.37 -6.89 2.11
CA ARG A 66 -17.97 -8.14 1.59
C ARG A 66 -17.03 -9.34 1.76
N ALA A 67 -16.20 -9.29 2.81
CA ALA A 67 -15.23 -10.35 3.08
C ALA A 67 -15.95 -11.65 3.39
N PRO A 68 -15.50 -12.80 2.86
CA PRO A 68 -16.05 -14.09 3.25
C PRO A 68 -15.81 -14.30 4.75
N GLN A 69 -16.88 -14.17 5.54
CA GLN A 69 -16.80 -14.18 7.00
C GLN A 69 -16.67 -15.60 7.57
N ARG A 70 -16.96 -16.63 6.78
CA ARG A 70 -16.93 -18.02 7.24
C ARG A 70 -16.49 -18.96 6.13
N LYS A 71 -15.39 -19.63 6.29
CA LYS A 71 -15.22 -20.96 5.73
C LYS A 71 -15.81 -21.94 6.73
N PHE A 72 -16.77 -22.74 6.30
CA PHE A 72 -17.21 -23.89 7.06
C PHE A 72 -16.06 -24.89 7.01
N PHE A 73 -15.28 -24.98 8.07
CA PHE A 73 -14.50 -26.17 8.30
C PHE A 73 -15.49 -27.19 8.81
N HIS A 74 -15.98 -28.05 7.93
CA HIS A 74 -16.50 -29.31 8.35
C HIS A 74 -15.32 -29.95 9.09
N GLY A 75 -15.49 -30.14 10.42
CA GLY A 75 -14.51 -30.89 11.18
C GLY A 75 -14.39 -32.22 10.47
N THR A 76 -13.29 -32.44 9.78
CA THR A 76 -12.88 -33.76 9.44
C THR A 76 -12.69 -34.43 10.81
N ASN A 77 -13.71 -35.17 11.26
CA ASN A 77 -13.50 -36.24 12.18
C ASN A 77 -12.58 -37.24 11.45
N THR A 78 -11.33 -36.88 11.32
CA THR A 78 -10.29 -37.86 11.06
C THR A 78 -10.25 -38.67 12.33
N THR A 79 -11.09 -39.69 12.36
CA THR A 79 -10.89 -40.82 13.26
C THR A 79 -9.41 -41.20 13.12
N PRO A 80 -8.59 -41.06 14.16
CA PRO A 80 -7.20 -41.46 14.07
C PRO A 80 -7.19 -42.91 13.70
N GLY A 81 -6.71 -43.22 12.48
CA GLY A 81 -6.44 -44.61 12.09
C GLY A 81 -5.52 -45.18 13.15
N LYS A 82 -5.85 -46.36 13.62
CA LYS A 82 -5.06 -47.16 14.58
C LYS A 82 -3.61 -47.16 14.08
N GLY A 83 -2.74 -46.33 14.65
CA GLY A 83 -1.32 -46.35 14.33
C GLY A 83 -0.62 -45.00 14.04
N SER A 84 -1.33 -43.89 13.96
CA SER A 84 -0.67 -42.61 13.76
C SER A 84 -0.82 -41.73 15.01
N GLY A 85 0.27 -41.50 15.72
CA GLY A 85 0.40 -40.51 16.80
C GLY A 85 0.31 -39.05 16.31
N ALA A 86 -0.48 -38.79 15.27
CA ALA A 86 -0.69 -37.47 14.73
C ALA A 86 -1.58 -36.68 15.69
N ASN A 87 -1.08 -35.54 16.15
CA ASN A 87 -1.81 -34.53 16.92
C ASN A 87 -3.14 -34.23 16.26
N VAL A 88 -4.25 -34.71 16.82
CA VAL A 88 -5.60 -34.41 16.34
C VAL A 88 -5.90 -32.97 16.65
N VAL A 89 -5.71 -32.08 15.67
CA VAL A 89 -6.04 -30.64 15.79
C VAL A 89 -7.56 -30.53 15.81
N LYS A 90 -8.11 -30.07 16.93
CA LYS A 90 -9.56 -29.86 17.08
C LYS A 90 -10.05 -28.86 16.03
N GLY A 91 -11.21 -29.10 15.43
CA GLY A 91 -11.80 -28.20 14.43
C GLY A 91 -12.03 -26.77 14.94
N LYS A 92 -12.08 -26.57 16.26
CA LYS A 92 -12.11 -25.25 16.92
C LYS A 92 -10.78 -24.51 16.70
N ASP A 93 -9.66 -25.18 16.93
CA ASP A 93 -8.32 -24.56 16.81
C ASP A 93 -8.01 -24.19 15.36
N LEU A 94 -8.44 -25.02 14.40
CA LEU A 94 -8.34 -24.70 12.97
C LEU A 94 -9.17 -23.49 12.58
N ARG A 95 -10.39 -23.35 13.12
CA ARG A 95 -11.23 -22.16 12.89
C ARG A 95 -10.63 -20.91 13.50
N ASP A 96 -10.08 -21.00 14.68
CA ASP A 96 -9.48 -19.86 15.37
C ASP A 96 -8.17 -19.44 14.69
N LYS A 97 -7.36 -20.39 14.24
CA LYS A 97 -6.19 -20.13 13.40
C LYS A 97 -6.57 -19.47 12.09
N TRP A 98 -7.56 -20.01 11.40
CA TRP A 98 -8.05 -19.42 10.15
C TRP A 98 -8.60 -18.02 10.34
N ARG A 99 -9.34 -17.73 11.42
CA ARG A 99 -9.84 -16.40 11.74
C ARG A 99 -8.72 -15.40 11.96
N LYS A 100 -7.66 -15.79 12.64
CA LYS A 100 -6.49 -14.93 12.86
C LYS A 100 -5.85 -14.52 11.54
N GLU A 101 -5.77 -15.43 10.59
CA GLU A 101 -5.08 -15.19 9.31
C GLU A 101 -5.96 -14.55 8.22
N HIS A 102 -7.28 -14.81 8.25
CA HIS A 102 -8.15 -14.53 7.11
C HIS A 102 -9.32 -13.60 7.41
N ASP A 103 -9.65 -13.35 8.66
CA ASP A 103 -10.72 -12.41 9.00
C ASP A 103 -10.25 -10.96 8.81
N VAL A 104 -10.62 -10.42 7.65
CA VAL A 104 -10.23 -9.07 7.22
C VAL A 104 -10.71 -8.00 8.18
N VAL A 105 -11.93 -8.16 8.74
CA VAL A 105 -12.48 -7.19 9.67
C VAL A 105 -11.70 -7.22 10.98
N ARG A 106 -11.37 -8.41 11.48
CA ARG A 106 -10.56 -8.55 12.68
C ARG A 106 -9.17 -7.92 12.50
N ILE A 107 -8.47 -8.28 11.43
CA ILE A 107 -7.14 -7.72 11.12
C ILE A 107 -7.20 -6.18 11.03
N LEU A 108 -8.26 -5.65 10.41
CA LEU A 108 -8.44 -4.20 10.29
C LEU A 108 -8.57 -3.52 11.66
N PHE A 109 -9.41 -4.06 12.56
CA PHE A 109 -9.73 -3.43 13.84
C PHE A 109 -8.70 -3.71 14.93
N ASP A 110 -8.12 -4.90 14.93
CA ASP A 110 -7.24 -5.37 16.00
C ASP A 110 -5.76 -5.10 15.71
N GLU A 111 -5.36 -5.05 14.41
CA GLU A 111 -3.97 -4.86 14.01
C GLU A 111 -3.73 -3.51 13.33
N ILE A 112 -4.51 -3.16 12.28
CA ILE A 112 -4.23 -1.97 11.46
C ILE A 112 -4.70 -0.68 12.14
N ALA A 113 -5.91 -0.66 12.68
CA ALA A 113 -6.48 0.55 13.25
C ALA A 113 -5.67 1.11 14.43
N PRO A 114 -5.11 0.30 15.35
CA PRO A 114 -4.24 0.78 16.42
C PRO A 114 -2.94 1.43 15.90
N GLU A 115 -2.34 0.92 14.80
CA GLU A 115 -1.13 1.50 14.20
C GLU A 115 -1.33 2.95 13.74
N PHE A 116 -2.58 3.34 13.45
CA PHE A 116 -2.93 4.68 12.95
C PHE A 116 -3.67 5.55 13.97
N LYS A 117 -3.66 5.21 15.25
CA LYS A 117 -4.43 5.91 16.28
C LYS A 117 -4.18 7.42 16.27
N ASP A 118 -2.92 7.83 16.18
CA ASP A 118 -2.50 9.23 16.29
C ASP A 118 -2.52 9.98 14.94
N ARG A 119 -2.66 9.25 13.83
CA ARG A 119 -2.64 9.83 12.50
C ARG A 119 -4.04 10.26 12.04
N MET A 120 -4.21 11.52 11.64
CA MET A 120 -5.50 12.12 11.25
C MET A 120 -5.83 11.99 9.75
N GLY A 121 -5.21 11.06 9.03
CA GLY A 121 -5.47 10.81 7.60
C GLY A 121 -4.23 10.40 6.82
N GLY A 122 -4.40 10.13 5.51
CA GLY A 122 -3.29 9.71 4.66
C GLY A 122 -2.65 8.40 5.12
N TYR A 123 -3.47 7.41 5.46
CA TYR A 123 -3.03 6.11 5.97
C TYR A 123 -2.37 5.25 4.90
N THR A 124 -2.54 5.60 3.63
CA THR A 124 -2.03 4.82 2.51
C THR A 124 -1.07 5.63 1.65
N ARG A 125 -0.07 4.93 1.06
CA ARG A 125 0.88 5.49 0.11
C ARG A 125 0.77 4.73 -1.21
N ILE A 126 0.84 5.47 -2.33
CA ILE A 126 0.90 4.91 -3.68
C ILE A 126 2.28 5.17 -4.24
N VAL A 127 3.05 4.12 -4.49
CA VAL A 127 4.36 4.18 -5.14
C VAL A 127 4.18 3.76 -6.59
N LYS A 128 4.52 4.64 -7.53
CA LYS A 128 4.49 4.31 -8.96
C LYS A 128 5.67 3.40 -9.29
N ILE A 129 5.43 2.37 -10.07
CA ILE A 129 6.48 1.48 -10.57
C ILE A 129 6.95 2.05 -11.90
N ALA A 130 8.26 2.11 -12.11
CA ALA A 130 8.85 2.49 -13.38
C ALA A 130 8.47 1.46 -14.46
N GLY A 131 8.23 1.96 -15.67
CA GLY A 131 7.83 1.14 -16.81
C GLY A 131 6.34 0.78 -16.84
N ALA A 132 5.88 0.44 -18.02
CA ALA A 132 4.53 0.00 -18.31
C ALA A 132 4.42 -1.53 -18.29
N ARG A 133 3.24 -2.08 -18.03
CA ARG A 133 3.00 -3.52 -18.09
C ARG A 133 3.06 -3.99 -19.55
N LYS A 134 3.76 -5.12 -19.80
CA LYS A 134 3.76 -5.74 -21.12
C LYS A 134 2.33 -6.13 -21.54
N GLY A 135 1.98 -5.86 -22.78
CA GLY A 135 0.67 -6.15 -23.37
C GLY A 135 -0.21 -4.91 -23.47
N ASP A 136 -0.67 -4.32 -22.36
CA ASP A 136 -1.61 -3.20 -22.35
C ASP A 136 -0.98 -1.85 -21.96
N ALA A 137 0.33 -1.78 -21.82
CA ALA A 137 1.09 -0.57 -21.44
C ALA A 137 0.53 0.16 -20.21
N ALA A 138 -0.21 -0.53 -19.33
CA ALA A 138 -0.80 0.09 -18.16
C ALA A 138 0.26 0.48 -17.13
N GLN A 139 0.18 1.70 -16.61
CA GLN A 139 1.01 2.13 -15.49
C GLN A 139 0.67 1.36 -14.22
N MET A 140 1.69 0.74 -13.62
CA MET A 140 1.56 -0.03 -12.40
C MET A 140 1.93 0.81 -11.17
N ALA A 141 1.33 0.47 -10.05
CA ALA A 141 1.64 1.09 -8.77
C ALA A 141 1.50 0.08 -7.63
N ILE A 142 2.25 0.31 -6.56
CA ILE A 142 2.10 -0.38 -5.28
C ILE A 142 1.27 0.51 -4.37
N LEU A 143 0.18 -0.03 -3.85
CA LEU A 143 -0.59 0.57 -2.77
C LEU A 143 -0.20 -0.13 -1.47
N MET A 144 0.22 0.63 -0.47
CA MET A 144 0.67 0.12 0.82
C MET A 144 0.19 1.00 1.97
N TRP A 145 0.18 0.44 3.19
CA TRP A 145 -0.01 1.21 4.41
C TRP A 145 1.26 1.98 4.75
N VAL A 146 1.10 3.18 5.30
CA VAL A 146 2.23 4.00 5.75
C VAL A 146 2.65 3.51 7.13
N LYS A 147 3.89 3.05 7.27
CA LYS A 147 4.45 2.55 8.55
C LYS A 147 5.15 3.64 9.37
N GLU A 148 5.45 4.79 8.74
CA GLU A 148 6.21 5.85 9.40
C GLU A 148 5.35 6.59 10.44
N SER A 149 5.89 6.79 11.63
CA SER A 149 5.34 7.71 12.63
C SER A 149 5.35 9.15 12.10
N LEU A 150 4.51 10.01 12.66
CA LEU A 150 4.50 11.43 12.28
C LEU A 150 5.80 12.14 12.71
N GLU A 151 6.45 11.62 13.74
CA GLU A 151 7.71 12.10 14.29
C GLU A 151 8.87 11.89 13.33
N GLU A 152 9.04 10.67 12.77
CA GLU A 152 10.06 10.38 11.75
C GLU A 152 9.90 11.26 10.51
N LYS A 153 8.67 11.65 10.18
CA LYS A 153 8.39 12.52 9.04
C LYS A 153 8.69 13.98 9.32
N ALA A 154 8.61 14.42 10.58
CA ALA A 154 9.00 15.76 11.02
C ALA A 154 10.53 15.87 11.03
N GLU A 155 11.24 14.88 11.54
CA GLU A 155 12.70 14.81 11.55
C GLU A 155 13.30 14.72 10.14
N ALA A 156 12.72 13.91 9.25
CA ALA A 156 13.13 13.83 7.86
C ALA A 156 12.91 15.15 7.08
N LYS A 157 11.89 15.94 7.43
CA LYS A 157 11.68 17.26 6.84
C LYS A 157 12.63 18.32 7.41
N SER A 158 12.97 18.24 8.69
CA SER A 158 13.94 19.15 9.31
C SER A 158 15.35 18.93 8.82
N SER A 159 15.76 17.69 8.59
CA SER A 159 17.07 17.33 8.05
C SER A 159 17.24 17.71 6.56
N THR A 160 16.15 17.77 5.79
CA THR A 160 16.19 18.19 4.37
C THR A 160 16.15 19.72 4.20
N ALA A 161 15.70 20.46 5.21
CA ALA A 161 15.66 21.92 5.20
C ALA A 161 16.99 22.57 5.62
N ALA A 162 17.93 21.80 6.15
CA ALA A 162 19.23 22.28 6.64
C ALA A 162 20.37 22.05 5.64
N LYS A 163 20.14 22.26 4.33
CA LYS A 163 21.24 22.41 3.38
C LYS A 163 21.49 23.90 3.17
N PRO A 164 22.64 24.46 3.64
CA PRO A 164 22.91 25.87 3.50
C PRO A 164 23.15 26.22 2.03
N LYS A 165 22.41 27.22 1.56
CA LYS A 165 22.81 28.03 0.42
C LYS A 165 23.97 28.93 0.86
N SER A 166 25.16 28.60 0.44
CA SER A 166 26.31 29.50 0.38
C SER A 166 27.28 28.90 -0.62
N ALA A 167 27.81 29.56 -1.58
CA ALA A 167 28.13 30.93 -1.84
C ALA A 167 28.38 31.02 -3.35
N GLN A 168 27.70 31.93 -3.97
CA GLN A 168 28.23 32.61 -5.16
C GLN A 168 28.36 34.05 -4.73
N ASP A 169 29.60 34.52 -4.74
CA ASP A 169 29.96 35.86 -5.13
C ASP A 169 31.47 36.06 -5.01
N LYS A 170 32.10 36.37 -6.14
CA LYS A 170 33.09 37.42 -6.43
C LYS A 170 33.83 37.05 -7.70
N VAL A 171 33.46 37.63 -8.83
CA VAL A 171 33.84 38.95 -9.40
C VAL A 171 35.35 39.15 -9.57
N GLY A 172 35.71 39.43 -10.80
CA GLY A 172 36.93 40.10 -11.21
C GLY A 172 37.80 39.21 -12.09
N ASP A 173 38.04 39.51 -13.25
CA ASP A 173 38.51 40.61 -14.03
C ASP A 173 39.10 40.04 -15.32
N SER A 174 38.75 40.55 -16.45
CA SER A 174 39.46 40.39 -17.72
C SER A 174 40.73 41.27 -17.68
N PRO A 175 41.71 41.26 -18.61
CA PRO A 175 41.66 40.86 -20.01
C PRO A 175 42.97 40.23 -20.58
N GLU A 176 42.91 39.98 -21.87
CA GLU A 176 44.01 40.13 -22.88
C GLU A 176 44.29 38.89 -23.73
N THR A 177 43.86 39.04 -24.94
CA THR A 177 44.43 38.40 -26.15
C THR A 177 45.86 38.90 -26.38
N PRO A 178 46.81 38.24 -27.06
CA PRO A 178 46.76 38.14 -28.50
C PRO A 178 47.36 36.88 -29.19
N GLU A 179 46.82 36.64 -30.38
CA GLU A 179 47.47 36.33 -31.66
C GLU A 179 48.52 35.22 -31.83
N ALA A 180 48.22 34.48 -32.86
CA ALA A 180 48.96 34.23 -34.07
C ALA A 180 49.68 32.90 -34.27
N SER A 181 49.35 32.43 -35.44
CA SER A 181 50.14 31.69 -36.46
C SER A 181 49.97 30.19 -36.44
N ALA A 182 49.28 29.66 -37.42
CA ALA A 182 49.64 29.34 -38.84
C ALA A 182 50.55 28.15 -38.95
N THR A 183 50.11 27.25 -39.73
CA THR A 183 50.69 26.51 -40.86
C THR A 183 50.21 25.05 -40.82
N GLU A 184 49.40 24.65 -41.82
CA GLU A 184 49.72 23.89 -43.06
C GLU A 184 50.38 22.55 -42.79
N GLU A 185 49.84 21.47 -43.29
CA GLU A 185 50.00 20.76 -44.56
C GLU A 185 49.55 19.30 -44.38
N GLU A 186 48.62 18.87 -45.17
CA GLU A 186 48.66 17.98 -46.31
C GLU A 186 48.56 16.48 -46.05
N ALA A 187 47.61 15.94 -46.76
CA ALA A 187 47.33 14.51 -46.99
C ALA A 187 48.49 13.81 -47.79
N PRO A 188 48.46 12.50 -48.02
CA PRO A 188 47.48 11.88 -48.91
C PRO A 188 46.64 10.76 -48.25
#